data_afd45b34febc9f3c405f707dfc00784c
#
_entry.id   afd45b34febc9f3c405f707dfc00784c
#
_cell.length_a   1.000
_cell.length_b   1.000
_cell.length_c   1.000
_cell.angle_alpha   90.00
_cell.angle_beta   90.00
_cell.angle_gamma   90.00
#
_symmetry.space_group_name_H-M   'P 1'
#
loop_
_entity.id
_entity.type
_entity.pdbx_description
1 polymer ?
#
loop_
_entity_poly.entity_id
_entity_poly.type
_entity_poly.pdbx_seq_one_letter_code
_entity_poly.pdbx_strand_id
1 'polypeptide(L)'
;AGLPRYDIEVIINHGECFSILTMEIDEEEGDYVWVNNLYTTNNRGKPDPMCYRKGYGKMMMQALTQAADQYGVTLELIAAPPPWMKRQDPTLPDKDELASFYAQHGFQETDRNPAQVYMRRNPRA
;
A
#
# COMPACT_ATOMS: atom_id res chain seq x y z
N ALA A 1 -11.83 -15.48 -21.78
CA ALA A 1 -12.04 -14.84 -20.49
C ALA A 1 -10.92 -15.25 -19.54
N GLY A 2 -10.35 -14.31 -18.83
CA GLY A 2 -9.32 -14.60 -17.83
C GLY A 2 -9.90 -15.22 -16.56
N LEU A 3 -9.03 -15.72 -15.69
CA LEU A 3 -9.43 -16.19 -14.38
C LEU A 3 -9.88 -15.02 -13.51
N PRO A 4 -10.77 -15.27 -12.53
CA PRO A 4 -11.26 -14.22 -11.66
C PRO A 4 -10.14 -13.51 -10.90
N ARG A 5 -10.29 -12.20 -10.75
CA ARG A 5 -9.48 -11.40 -9.83
C ARG A 5 -10.34 -11.04 -8.64
N TYR A 6 -9.74 -11.04 -7.49
CA TYR A 6 -10.41 -10.63 -6.26
C TYR A 6 -9.84 -9.31 -5.80
N ASP A 7 -10.72 -8.33 -5.59
CA ASP A 7 -10.36 -7.07 -4.96
C ASP A 7 -10.65 -7.18 -3.47
N ILE A 8 -9.66 -6.81 -2.67
CA ILE A 8 -9.77 -6.85 -1.22
C ILE A 8 -9.50 -5.46 -0.69
N GLU A 9 -10.38 -5.00 0.20
CA GLU A 9 -10.18 -3.75 0.92
C GLU A 9 -10.13 -4.06 2.41
N VAL A 10 -9.05 -3.62 3.06
CA VAL A 10 -8.89 -3.72 4.51
C VAL A 10 -8.96 -2.32 5.09
N ILE A 11 -9.89 -2.09 6.00
CA ILE A 11 -10.05 -0.82 6.66
C ILE A 11 -9.85 -1.03 8.16
N ILE A 12 -8.93 -0.26 8.74
CA ILE A 12 -8.71 -0.26 10.18
C ILE A 12 -9.21 1.07 10.74
N ASN A 13 -10.13 1.00 11.68
CA ASN A 13 -10.68 2.16 12.36
C ASN A 13 -9.82 2.48 13.59
N HIS A 14 -9.25 3.69 13.60
CA HIS A 14 -8.42 4.20 14.71
C HIS A 14 -9.18 5.26 15.54
N GLY A 15 -10.51 5.29 15.45
CA GLY A 15 -11.36 6.32 16.06
C GLY A 15 -11.71 7.40 15.05
N GLU A 16 -10.95 8.48 14.99
CA GLU A 16 -11.20 9.59 14.06
C GLU A 16 -10.51 9.41 12.71
N CYS A 17 -9.67 8.41 12.58
CA CYS A 17 -8.90 8.14 11.37
C CYS A 17 -9.09 6.70 10.91
N PHE A 18 -8.97 6.48 9.60
CA PHE A 18 -9.00 5.16 9.00
C PHE A 18 -7.72 4.91 8.22
N SER A 19 -7.15 3.71 8.37
CA SER A 19 -6.13 3.20 7.44
C SER A 19 -6.81 2.30 6.44
N ILE A 20 -6.51 2.49 5.16
CA ILE A 20 -7.16 1.78 4.07
C ILE A 20 -6.08 1.13 3.21
N LEU A 21 -6.23 -0.17 2.98
CA LEU A 21 -5.37 -0.96 2.13
C LEU A 21 -6.24 -1.64 1.08
N THR A 22 -5.96 -1.39 -0.19
CA THR A 22 -6.64 -2.07 -1.29
C THR A 22 -5.67 -2.95 -2.04
N MET A 23 -6.10 -4.18 -2.35
CA MET A 23 -5.26 -5.19 -2.98
C MET A 23 -6.03 -5.94 -4.06
N GLU A 24 -5.29 -6.49 -5.02
CA GLU A 24 -5.84 -7.43 -6.00
C GLU A 24 -5.11 -8.76 -5.88
N ILE A 25 -5.89 -9.84 -5.88
CA ILE A 25 -5.38 -11.20 -5.91
C ILE A 25 -5.81 -11.83 -7.23
N ASP A 26 -4.83 -12.34 -7.99
CA ASP A 26 -5.07 -13.09 -9.21
C ASP A 26 -5.02 -14.58 -8.88
N GLU A 27 -6.10 -15.31 -9.15
CA GLU A 27 -6.16 -16.75 -8.89
C GLU A 27 -5.14 -17.55 -9.68
N GLU A 28 -4.81 -17.10 -10.88
CA GLU A 28 -3.82 -17.75 -11.74
C GLU A 28 -2.42 -17.64 -11.16
N GLU A 29 -2.12 -16.54 -10.47
CA GLU A 29 -0.85 -16.26 -9.84
C GLU A 29 -1.03 -16.13 -8.34
N GLY A 30 -1.60 -17.17 -7.70
CA GLY A 30 -1.99 -17.14 -6.29
C GLY A 30 -0.90 -16.76 -5.29
N ASP A 31 0.38 -16.81 -5.71
CA ASP A 31 1.50 -16.42 -4.87
C ASP A 31 1.83 -14.93 -4.96
N TYR A 32 1.09 -14.19 -5.77
CA TYR A 32 1.28 -12.76 -5.97
C TYR A 32 0.08 -11.97 -5.52
N VAL A 33 0.33 -10.89 -4.80
CA VAL A 33 -0.69 -9.92 -4.42
C VAL A 33 -0.24 -8.53 -4.89
N TRP A 34 -1.10 -7.87 -5.64
CA TRP A 34 -0.88 -6.50 -6.08
C TRP A 34 -1.48 -5.53 -5.07
N VAL A 35 -0.65 -4.69 -4.48
CA VAL A 35 -1.10 -3.66 -3.53
C VAL A 35 -1.43 -2.40 -4.32
N ASN A 36 -2.71 -2.07 -4.43
CA ASN A 36 -3.15 -0.91 -5.20
C ASN A 36 -2.92 0.40 -4.46
N ASN A 37 -3.35 0.47 -3.21
CA ASN A 37 -3.26 1.68 -2.41
C ASN A 37 -3.08 1.35 -0.94
N LEU A 38 -2.31 2.19 -0.27
CA LEU A 38 -2.25 2.27 1.19
C LEU A 38 -2.31 3.75 1.55
N TYR A 39 -3.34 4.16 2.27
CA TYR A 39 -3.50 5.56 2.64
C TYR A 39 -4.30 5.70 3.93
N THR A 40 -4.26 6.89 4.52
CA THR A 40 -4.95 7.22 5.75
C THR A 40 -5.89 8.40 5.50
N THR A 41 -7.10 8.32 6.02
CA THR A 41 -8.11 9.37 5.90
C THR A 41 -8.68 9.69 7.27
N ASN A 42 -9.43 10.80 7.36
CA ASN A 42 -10.30 11.02 8.51
C ASN A 42 -11.57 10.17 8.38
N ASN A 43 -12.47 10.27 9.39
CA ASN A 43 -13.70 9.48 9.41
C ASN A 43 -14.74 9.90 8.35
N ARG A 44 -14.43 10.96 7.57
CA ARG A 44 -15.26 11.39 6.43
C ARG A 44 -14.68 10.94 5.09
N GLY A 45 -13.60 10.12 5.12
CA GLY A 45 -12.95 9.62 3.93
C GLY A 45 -12.04 10.63 3.23
N LYS A 46 -11.63 11.69 3.92
CA LYS A 46 -10.80 12.75 3.33
C LYS A 46 -9.39 12.73 3.90
N PRO A 47 -8.38 13.12 3.11
CA PRO A 47 -7.03 13.31 3.64
C PRO A 47 -7.05 14.40 4.70
N ASP A 48 -6.42 14.14 5.84
CA ASP A 48 -6.41 15.05 6.98
C ASP A 48 -5.05 14.96 7.67
N PRO A 49 -4.30 16.07 7.77
CA PRO A 49 -3.00 16.07 8.44
C PRO A 49 -3.04 15.56 9.88
N MET A 50 -4.17 15.68 10.56
CA MET A 50 -4.36 15.12 11.91
C MET A 50 -4.16 13.61 11.93
N CYS A 51 -4.41 12.94 10.80
CA CYS A 51 -4.31 11.48 10.69
C CYS A 51 -2.96 10.98 10.18
N TYR A 52 -2.05 11.90 9.82
CA TYR A 52 -0.74 11.53 9.28
C TYR A 52 0.31 11.42 10.39
N ARG A 53 1.40 10.69 10.10
CA ARG A 53 2.56 10.55 10.98
C ARG A 53 2.23 9.98 12.36
N LYS A 54 1.16 9.18 12.43
CA LYS A 54 0.77 8.47 13.66
C LYS A 54 1.16 7.00 13.63
N GLY A 55 1.88 6.57 12.59
CA GLY A 55 2.30 5.18 12.45
C GLY A 55 1.22 4.23 11.94
N TYR A 56 0.08 4.73 11.48
CA TYR A 56 -1.01 3.88 11.00
C TYR A 56 -0.62 3.11 9.73
N GLY A 57 0.04 3.77 8.78
CA GLY A 57 0.53 3.10 7.57
C GLY A 57 1.59 2.04 7.90
N LYS A 58 2.47 2.33 8.84
CA LYS A 58 3.47 1.39 9.33
C LYS A 58 2.83 0.16 9.96
N MET A 59 1.81 0.35 10.79
CA MET A 59 1.07 -0.75 11.41
C MET A 59 0.42 -1.65 10.36
N MET A 60 -0.25 -1.05 9.37
CA MET A 60 -0.88 -1.78 8.29
C MET A 60 0.17 -2.57 7.48
N MET A 61 1.29 -1.95 7.17
CA MET A 61 2.35 -2.59 6.38
C MET A 61 3.03 -3.72 7.16
N GLN A 62 3.22 -3.56 8.47
CA GLN A 62 3.75 -4.64 9.32
C GLN A 62 2.82 -5.85 9.32
N ALA A 63 1.51 -5.64 9.43
CA ALA A 63 0.53 -6.73 9.40
C ALA A 63 0.54 -7.42 8.02
N LEU A 64 0.56 -6.64 6.94
CA LEU A 64 0.58 -7.18 5.59
C LEU A 64 1.83 -8.01 5.30
N THR A 65 3.00 -7.48 5.63
CA THR A 65 4.28 -8.18 5.36
C THR A 65 4.43 -9.43 6.22
N GLN A 66 3.95 -9.40 7.46
CA GLN A 66 3.94 -10.57 8.33
C GLN A 66 3.06 -11.67 7.73
N ALA A 67 1.87 -11.33 7.25
CA ALA A 67 0.98 -12.28 6.61
C ALA A 67 1.59 -12.82 5.30
N ALA A 68 2.22 -11.96 4.51
CA ALA A 68 2.88 -12.36 3.27
C ALA A 68 4.00 -13.37 3.52
N ASP A 69 4.78 -13.17 4.58
CA ASP A 69 5.86 -14.10 4.96
C ASP A 69 5.28 -15.44 5.42
N GLN A 70 4.21 -15.39 6.21
CA GLN A 70 3.56 -16.59 6.74
C GLN A 70 3.00 -17.48 5.63
N TYR A 71 2.43 -16.87 4.59
CA TYR A 71 1.76 -17.60 3.50
C TYR A 71 2.61 -17.71 2.22
N GLY A 72 3.85 -17.23 2.24
CA GLY A 72 4.74 -17.33 1.08
C GLY A 72 4.32 -16.47 -0.10
N VAL A 73 3.79 -15.28 0.15
CA VAL A 73 3.22 -14.41 -0.88
C VAL A 73 4.20 -13.29 -1.27
N THR A 74 4.36 -13.10 -2.58
CA THR A 74 5.10 -11.96 -3.13
C THR A 74 4.14 -10.76 -3.26
N LEU A 75 4.58 -9.61 -2.77
CA LEU A 75 3.84 -8.36 -2.86
C LEU A 75 4.44 -7.47 -3.94
N GLU A 76 3.60 -6.86 -4.76
CA GLU A 76 4.02 -5.87 -5.75
C GLU A 76 3.18 -4.61 -5.58
N LEU A 77 3.80 -3.46 -5.80
CA LEU A 77 3.12 -2.17 -5.73
C LEU A 77 3.79 -1.12 -6.60
N ILE A 78 3.08 -0.04 -6.80
CA ILE A 78 3.61 1.19 -7.38
C ILE A 78 3.63 2.23 -6.27
N ALA A 79 4.82 2.76 -5.96
CA ALA A 79 4.97 3.85 -5.01
C ALA A 79 4.62 5.16 -5.70
N ALA A 80 3.42 5.62 -5.47
CA ALA A 80 2.91 6.91 -5.94
C ALA A 80 1.72 7.28 -5.06
N PRO A 81 1.57 8.55 -4.67
CA PRO A 81 0.39 8.96 -3.93
C PRO A 81 -0.85 8.85 -4.82
N PRO A 82 -2.03 8.49 -4.25
CA PRO A 82 -3.27 8.53 -5.03
C PRO A 82 -3.47 9.95 -5.59
N PRO A 83 -3.70 10.11 -6.91
CA PRO A 83 -3.77 11.45 -7.51
C PRO A 83 -4.84 12.35 -6.89
N TRP A 84 -5.99 11.76 -6.52
CA TRP A 84 -7.09 12.54 -5.91
C TRP A 84 -6.70 13.07 -4.52
N MET A 85 -5.93 12.31 -3.75
CA MET A 85 -5.44 12.75 -2.44
C MET A 85 -4.37 13.84 -2.60
N LYS A 86 -3.44 13.66 -3.53
CA LYS A 86 -2.39 14.65 -3.77
C LYS A 86 -2.95 15.98 -4.23
N ARG A 87 -4.07 15.97 -4.98
CA ARG A 87 -4.75 17.20 -5.37
C ARG A 87 -5.40 17.92 -4.18
N GLN A 88 -5.92 17.15 -3.20
CA GLN A 88 -6.52 17.73 -2.00
C GLN A 88 -5.47 18.19 -1.00
N ASP A 89 -4.34 17.50 -0.93
CA ASP A 89 -3.26 17.80 -0.01
C ASP A 89 -1.91 17.64 -0.69
N PRO A 90 -1.35 18.73 -1.28
CA PRO A 90 -0.05 18.68 -1.96
C PRO A 90 1.14 18.34 -1.04
N THR A 91 0.95 18.38 0.30
CA THR A 91 2.02 18.05 1.26
C THR A 91 2.21 16.55 1.46
N LEU A 92 1.34 15.72 0.87
CA LEU A 92 1.49 14.28 0.93
C LEU A 92 2.83 13.83 0.32
N PRO A 93 3.37 12.69 0.80
CA PRO A 93 4.63 12.17 0.29
C PRO A 93 4.61 11.97 -1.22
N ASP A 94 5.74 12.28 -1.86
CA ASP A 94 5.93 11.98 -3.28
C ASP A 94 6.35 10.51 -3.47
N LYS A 95 6.58 10.11 -4.74
CA LYS A 95 6.94 8.74 -5.06
C LYS A 95 8.23 8.27 -4.38
N ASP A 96 9.23 9.15 -4.26
CA ASP A 96 10.52 8.78 -3.66
C ASP A 96 10.41 8.62 -2.15
N GLU A 97 9.64 9.47 -1.49
CA GLU A 97 9.36 9.35 -0.05
C GLU A 97 8.58 8.06 0.23
N LEU A 98 7.59 7.74 -0.61
CA LEU A 98 6.84 6.49 -0.49
C LEU A 98 7.71 5.27 -0.76
N ALA A 99 8.59 5.33 -1.77
CA ALA A 99 9.52 4.24 -2.05
C ALA A 99 10.44 3.99 -0.87
N SER A 100 10.93 5.03 -0.20
CA SER A 100 11.74 4.90 1.01
C SER A 100 10.95 4.25 2.15
N PHE A 101 9.69 4.62 2.31
CA PHE A 101 8.81 4.01 3.30
C PHE A 101 8.65 2.50 3.03
N TYR A 102 8.34 2.12 1.80
CA TYR A 102 8.18 0.70 1.46
C TYR A 102 9.49 -0.07 1.56
N ALA A 103 10.62 0.55 1.22
CA ALA A 103 11.93 -0.10 1.35
C ALA A 103 12.22 -0.52 2.78
N GLN A 104 11.75 0.22 3.78
CA GLN A 104 11.90 -0.14 5.19
C GLN A 104 11.15 -1.43 5.54
N HIS A 105 10.18 -1.82 4.72
CA HIS A 105 9.40 -3.04 4.90
C HIS A 105 9.84 -4.18 3.97
N GLY A 106 11.02 -4.05 3.35
CA GLY A 106 11.61 -5.10 2.55
C GLY A 106 11.28 -5.07 1.07
N PHE A 107 10.61 -4.03 0.60
CA PHE A 107 10.37 -3.84 -0.82
C PHE A 107 11.63 -3.36 -1.52
N GLN A 108 11.84 -3.85 -2.74
CA GLN A 108 12.95 -3.45 -3.59
C GLN A 108 12.41 -2.85 -4.89
N GLU A 109 13.06 -1.79 -5.35
CA GLU A 109 12.72 -1.18 -6.62
C GLU A 109 13.05 -2.13 -7.77
N THR A 110 12.08 -2.35 -8.66
CA THR A 110 12.27 -3.16 -9.86
C THR A 110 12.30 -2.32 -11.12
N ASP A 111 11.66 -1.17 -11.13
CA ASP A 111 11.62 -0.26 -12.26
C ASP A 111 11.15 1.11 -11.80
N ARG A 112 11.37 2.14 -12.61
CA ARG A 112 10.84 3.48 -12.34
C ARG A 112 10.64 4.27 -13.62
N ASN A 113 9.72 5.23 -13.53
CA ASN A 113 9.56 6.30 -14.52
C ASN A 113 9.44 7.63 -13.77
N PRO A 114 9.31 8.78 -14.46
CA PRO A 114 9.25 10.07 -13.76
C PRO A 114 8.12 10.22 -12.74
N ALA A 115 7.04 9.44 -12.86
CA ALA A 115 5.88 9.55 -11.99
C ALA A 115 5.75 8.45 -10.95
N GLN A 116 6.42 7.29 -11.12
CA GLN A 116 6.15 6.09 -10.35
C GLN A 116 7.42 5.28 -10.09
N VAL A 117 7.44 4.59 -8.95
CA VAL A 117 8.46 3.60 -8.62
C VAL A 117 7.79 2.24 -8.44
N TYR A 118 8.18 1.26 -9.25
CA TYR A 118 7.65 -0.10 -9.18
C TYR A 118 8.48 -0.89 -8.19
N MET A 119 7.83 -1.58 -7.26
CA MET A 119 8.49 -2.27 -6.16
C MET A 119 7.94 -3.68 -5.96
N ARG A 120 8.79 -4.57 -5.49
CA ARG A 120 8.46 -5.96 -5.18
C ARG A 120 9.06 -6.36 -3.85
N ARG A 121 8.32 -7.18 -3.12
CA ARG A 121 8.80 -7.81 -1.90
C ARG A 121 8.53 -9.31 -1.97
N ASN A 122 9.60 -10.10 -1.98
CA ASN A 122 9.49 -11.55 -1.89
C ASN A 122 9.26 -11.96 -0.43
N PRO A 123 8.56 -13.09 -0.20
CA PRO A 123 8.35 -13.56 1.17
C PRO A 123 9.68 -13.96 1.81
N ARG A 124 9.77 -13.77 3.11
CA ARG A 124 10.92 -14.15 3.92
C ARG A 124 10.60 -15.43 4.69
N ALA A 125 11.58 -16.32 4.71
CA ALA A 125 11.44 -17.57 5.45
C ALA A 125 11.44 -17.32 6.97
#